data_74f538ff9738310058527511984fc7a0
#
_entry.id   74f538ff9738310058527511984fc7a0
#
_cell.length_a   1.000
_cell.length_b   1.000
_cell.length_c   1.000
_cell.angle_alpha   90.00
_cell.angle_beta   90.00
_cell.angle_gamma   90.00
#
_symmetry.space_group_name_H-M   'P 1'
#
loop_
_entity.id
_entity.type
_entity.pdbx_description
1 polymer ?
#
loop_
_entity_poly.entity_id
_entity_poly.type
_entity_poly.pdbx_seq_one_letter_code
_entity_poly.pdbx_strand_id
1 'polypeptide(L)'
;MLSPASAHELEIHGSNTVGATLAPMLVSGYLQQLGDGNPSSRPTGEENEQILSANAGGRNLSVLVAAHGSSTGFRTLASGRAGIWASSRPVKPSEADQVRAQADLTALESEHVIAIDGLAILVHPSNPINQLSIDTIGQIFAGEIRNWSELGGSNRAITLYARDDRSGTWDTFKSLVLGKKYPLDSSAMRYESNDQLSDDVSRDPGGIGFSGLASVRNSKLLAVSDGNAPALKPNQLTVASEDYPLSRRLFMYTMGDRTPELATQLIEFTLGTNGQALVAESGFISQNPIAVKPDFDASVPLTFRRLTENYQRLTVNFRFAEGRTKLDNKAQRDLMRVKHYLEAQGGSAEDLLLIGFADTQSHELRAQMISELRALSVRKALNEAGLPRVAYTGYGHYMPVGGTGNQRNGRVEVWIKDR
;
A
#
# COMPACT_ATOMS: atom_id res chain seq x y z
N MET A 1 -33.68 16.19 12.99
CA MET A 1 -33.55 15.09 13.95
C MET A 1 -32.14 15.15 14.48
N LEU A 2 -31.97 15.36 15.79
CA LEU A 2 -30.66 15.31 16.46
C LEU A 2 -30.18 13.88 16.38
N SER A 3 -29.01 13.62 15.75
CA SER A 3 -28.32 12.33 15.88
C SER A 3 -28.12 12.04 17.38
N PRO A 4 -28.28 10.79 17.82
CA PRO A 4 -27.90 10.44 19.18
C PRO A 4 -26.42 10.82 19.37
N ALA A 5 -26.12 11.51 20.46
CA ALA A 5 -24.74 11.84 20.83
C ALA A 5 -23.93 10.53 20.82
N SER A 6 -22.85 10.49 20.03
CA SER A 6 -21.93 9.35 20.06
C SER A 6 -21.40 9.16 21.47
N ALA A 7 -21.30 7.91 21.93
CA ALA A 7 -20.74 7.59 23.24
C ALA A 7 -19.22 7.85 23.31
N HIS A 8 -18.60 8.16 22.16
CA HIS A 8 -17.17 8.42 21.99
C HIS A 8 -16.94 9.71 21.21
N GLU A 9 -15.84 10.40 21.48
CA GLU A 9 -15.47 11.64 20.78
C GLU A 9 -15.13 11.38 19.31
N LEU A 10 -14.67 10.17 18.97
CA LEU A 10 -14.40 9.74 17.61
C LEU A 10 -14.70 8.25 17.45
N GLU A 11 -15.31 7.89 16.32
CA GLU A 11 -15.44 6.50 15.90
C GLU A 11 -14.71 6.27 14.56
N ILE A 12 -13.90 5.21 14.51
CA ILE A 12 -13.20 4.72 13.32
C ILE A 12 -13.78 3.36 12.97
N HIS A 13 -14.43 3.25 11.82
CA HIS A 13 -15.03 2.00 11.38
C HIS A 13 -14.41 1.52 10.07
N GLY A 14 -14.25 0.22 9.89
CA GLY A 14 -13.92 -0.31 8.58
C GLY A 14 -13.07 -1.55 8.52
N SER A 15 -12.03 -1.50 7.71
CA SER A 15 -11.19 -2.63 7.32
C SER A 15 -10.55 -3.36 8.51
N ASN A 16 -10.64 -4.68 8.51
CA ASN A 16 -9.92 -5.52 9.48
C ASN A 16 -8.40 -5.39 9.31
N THR A 17 -7.91 -5.21 8.08
CA THR A 17 -6.47 -5.00 7.82
C THR A 17 -5.95 -3.77 8.55
N VAL A 18 -6.69 -2.67 8.52
CA VAL A 18 -6.31 -1.41 9.17
C VAL A 18 -6.69 -1.43 10.64
N GLY A 19 -7.89 -1.91 10.97
CA GLY A 19 -8.47 -1.78 12.30
C GLY A 19 -7.96 -2.80 13.34
N ALA A 20 -7.40 -3.93 12.92
CA ALA A 20 -6.94 -4.94 13.86
C ALA A 20 -5.71 -4.49 14.67
N THR A 21 -4.76 -3.83 14.03
CA THR A 21 -3.49 -3.43 14.65
C THR A 21 -3.13 -1.97 14.35
N LEU A 22 -3.14 -1.57 13.08
CA LEU A 22 -2.62 -0.27 12.67
C LEU A 22 -3.42 0.91 13.27
N ALA A 23 -4.74 0.93 13.12
CA ALA A 23 -5.56 2.02 13.64
C ALA A 23 -5.46 2.16 15.18
N PRO A 24 -5.52 1.08 15.98
CA PRO A 24 -5.26 1.15 17.43
C PRO A 24 -3.88 1.71 17.79
N MET A 25 -2.81 1.31 17.07
CA MET A 25 -1.46 1.86 17.29
C MET A 25 -1.39 3.36 16.99
N LEU A 26 -1.98 3.80 15.86
CA LEU A 26 -2.03 5.21 15.47
C LEU A 26 -2.83 6.05 16.48
N VAL A 27 -4.01 5.57 16.89
CA VAL A 27 -4.83 6.23 17.92
C VAL A 27 -4.07 6.31 19.24
N SER A 28 -3.45 5.20 19.68
CA SER A 28 -2.67 5.18 20.93
C SER A 28 -1.51 6.19 20.87
N GLY A 29 -0.73 6.19 19.79
CA GLY A 29 0.38 7.13 19.61
C GLY A 29 -0.09 8.60 19.59
N TYR A 30 -1.21 8.88 18.94
CA TYR A 30 -1.79 10.21 18.91
C TYR A 30 -2.29 10.65 20.30
N LEU A 31 -3.04 9.79 21.00
CA LEU A 31 -3.52 10.08 22.36
C LEU A 31 -2.38 10.25 23.35
N GLN A 32 -1.29 9.51 23.20
CA GLN A 32 -0.08 9.67 24.01
C GLN A 32 0.59 11.05 23.78
N GLN A 33 0.56 11.56 22.54
CA GLN A 33 1.08 12.90 22.22
C GLN A 33 0.22 14.02 22.85
N LEU A 34 -1.10 13.81 22.99
CA LEU A 34 -2.05 14.78 23.56
C LEU A 34 -2.13 14.76 25.08
N GLY A 35 -1.89 13.60 25.69
CA GLY A 35 -2.22 13.35 27.09
C GLY A 35 -1.04 13.36 28.05
N ASP A 36 -1.36 13.38 29.35
CA ASP A 36 -0.40 13.39 30.45
C ASP A 36 0.04 11.97 30.89
N GLY A 37 -0.26 10.93 30.07
CA GLY A 37 0.06 9.55 30.44
C GLY A 37 -0.19 8.55 29.30
N ASN A 38 0.09 7.26 29.57
CA ASN A 38 -0.13 6.21 28.59
C ASN A 38 -1.64 5.99 28.35
N PRO A 39 -2.06 5.94 27.07
CA PRO A 39 -3.44 5.59 26.73
C PRO A 39 -3.83 4.20 27.24
N SER A 40 -5.07 4.03 27.63
CA SER A 40 -5.65 2.73 27.97
C SER A 40 -6.40 2.17 26.77
N SER A 41 -6.37 0.84 26.62
CA SER A 41 -7.19 0.13 25.64
C SER A 41 -8.05 -0.91 26.34
N ARG A 42 -9.33 -1.01 25.93
CA ARG A 42 -10.25 -2.04 26.43
C ARG A 42 -11.16 -2.55 25.31
N PRO A 43 -11.48 -3.86 25.25
CA PRO A 43 -12.48 -4.38 24.32
C PRO A 43 -13.87 -3.84 24.66
N THR A 44 -14.77 -3.79 23.67
CA THR A 44 -16.19 -3.42 23.89
C THR A 44 -17.05 -4.60 24.35
N GLY A 45 -16.63 -5.82 24.07
CA GLY A 45 -17.41 -7.05 24.16
C GLY A 45 -17.85 -7.57 22.79
N GLU A 46 -17.84 -6.73 21.76
CA GLU A 46 -18.00 -7.15 20.37
C GLU A 46 -16.65 -7.52 19.77
N GLU A 47 -16.63 -8.55 18.92
CA GLU A 47 -15.42 -9.02 18.26
C GLU A 47 -14.85 -7.92 17.33
N ASN A 48 -13.53 -7.75 17.34
CA ASN A 48 -12.81 -6.73 16.54
C ASN A 48 -13.19 -5.27 16.87
N GLU A 49 -13.65 -5.01 18.09
CA GLU A 49 -13.90 -3.66 18.59
C GLU A 49 -13.12 -3.37 19.86
N GLN A 50 -12.54 -2.18 19.93
CA GLN A 50 -11.86 -1.70 21.12
C GLN A 50 -12.00 -0.19 21.27
N ILE A 51 -11.96 0.25 22.53
CA ILE A 51 -11.97 1.66 22.91
C ILE A 51 -10.60 2.02 23.44
N LEU A 52 -10.01 3.06 22.86
CA LEU A 52 -8.77 3.67 23.34
C LEU A 52 -9.11 4.98 24.03
N SER A 53 -8.52 5.25 25.20
CA SER A 53 -8.81 6.44 26.00
C SER A 53 -7.55 7.02 26.63
N ALA A 54 -7.51 8.34 26.73
CA ALA A 54 -6.48 9.08 27.47
C ALA A 54 -7.05 10.35 28.09
N ASN A 55 -6.45 10.82 29.18
CA ASN A 55 -6.74 12.13 29.73
C ASN A 55 -5.85 13.17 29.04
N ALA A 56 -6.46 14.20 28.49
CA ALA A 56 -5.76 15.31 27.84
C ALA A 56 -6.40 16.63 28.27
N GLY A 57 -5.63 17.51 28.90
CA GLY A 57 -6.12 18.80 29.38
C GLY A 57 -7.32 18.72 30.33
N GLY A 58 -7.39 17.70 31.19
CA GLY A 58 -8.47 17.46 32.14
C GLY A 58 -9.75 16.87 31.54
N ARG A 59 -9.74 16.46 30.24
CA ARG A 59 -10.85 15.77 29.57
C ARG A 59 -10.43 14.34 29.24
N ASN A 60 -11.35 13.40 29.47
CA ASN A 60 -11.15 12.01 29.04
C ASN A 60 -11.57 11.88 27.57
N LEU A 61 -10.59 11.76 26.66
CA LEU A 61 -10.83 11.48 25.26
C LEU A 61 -11.01 9.98 25.04
N SER A 62 -12.00 9.57 24.27
CA SER A 62 -12.24 8.18 23.91
C SER A 62 -12.47 8.00 22.40
N VAL A 63 -11.80 7.01 21.81
CA VAL A 63 -11.90 6.67 20.40
C VAL A 63 -12.29 5.21 20.27
N LEU A 64 -13.39 4.95 19.58
CA LEU A 64 -13.82 3.60 19.21
C LEU A 64 -13.15 3.18 17.88
N VAL A 65 -12.53 2.01 17.87
CA VAL A 65 -12.06 1.35 16.61
C VAL A 65 -12.88 0.08 16.43
N ALA A 66 -13.64 0.01 15.32
CA ALA A 66 -14.51 -1.11 14.95
C ALA A 66 -14.13 -1.69 13.58
N ALA A 67 -13.50 -2.86 13.58
CA ALA A 67 -12.90 -3.48 12.41
C ALA A 67 -13.78 -4.57 11.79
N HIS A 68 -14.84 -4.17 11.09
CA HIS A 68 -15.87 -5.06 10.51
C HIS A 68 -15.90 -5.08 8.96
N GLY A 69 -14.79 -4.65 8.34
CA GLY A 69 -14.63 -4.63 6.89
C GLY A 69 -14.89 -3.26 6.25
N SER A 70 -14.21 -3.00 5.13
CA SER A 70 -14.22 -1.70 4.45
C SER A 70 -15.62 -1.23 4.04
N SER A 71 -16.50 -2.13 3.59
CA SER A 71 -17.87 -1.78 3.21
C SER A 71 -18.75 -1.38 4.40
N THR A 72 -18.48 -1.92 5.59
CA THR A 72 -19.18 -1.54 6.82
C THR A 72 -18.77 -0.13 7.24
N GLY A 73 -17.46 0.17 7.19
CA GLY A 73 -16.94 1.51 7.49
C GLY A 73 -17.49 2.60 6.56
N PHE A 74 -17.66 2.31 5.25
CA PHE A 74 -18.30 3.25 4.36
C PHE A 74 -19.73 3.60 4.80
N ARG A 75 -20.54 2.60 5.16
CA ARG A 75 -21.93 2.83 5.60
C ARG A 75 -22.00 3.67 6.87
N THR A 76 -21.09 3.48 7.81
CA THR A 76 -21.05 4.26 9.06
C THR A 76 -20.58 5.69 8.82
N LEU A 77 -19.60 5.91 7.92
CA LEU A 77 -19.21 7.26 7.50
C LEU A 77 -20.35 7.99 6.79
N ALA A 78 -20.98 7.34 5.81
CA ALA A 78 -22.07 7.93 5.02
C ALA A 78 -23.29 8.29 5.87
N SER A 79 -23.54 7.56 6.97
CA SER A 79 -24.61 7.88 7.93
C SER A 79 -24.24 8.98 8.93
N GLY A 80 -23.00 9.46 8.94
CA GLY A 80 -22.48 10.44 9.89
C GLY A 80 -22.20 9.89 11.30
N ARG A 81 -22.23 8.56 11.49
CA ARG A 81 -21.89 7.91 12.75
C ARG A 81 -20.38 7.84 12.97
N ALA A 82 -19.61 7.44 11.95
CA ALA A 82 -18.16 7.43 12.03
C ALA A 82 -17.56 8.76 11.56
N GLY A 83 -16.50 9.22 12.23
CA GLY A 83 -15.69 10.35 11.78
C GLY A 83 -14.62 9.93 10.77
N ILE A 84 -14.19 8.67 10.82
CA ILE A 84 -13.19 8.09 9.91
C ILE A 84 -13.66 6.72 9.41
N TRP A 85 -13.54 6.51 8.10
CA TRP A 85 -13.67 5.21 7.46
C TRP A 85 -12.28 4.65 7.13
N ALA A 86 -11.88 3.58 7.79
CA ALA A 86 -10.67 2.81 7.48
C ALA A 86 -10.96 1.83 6.33
N SER A 87 -10.13 1.84 5.27
CA SER A 87 -10.35 1.01 4.09
C SER A 87 -9.06 0.39 3.55
N SER A 88 -9.14 -0.86 3.13
CA SER A 88 -8.06 -1.58 2.45
C SER A 88 -8.22 -1.58 0.91
N ARG A 89 -9.07 -0.71 0.38
CA ARG A 89 -9.32 -0.47 -1.03
C ARG A 89 -9.72 0.98 -1.28
N PRO A 90 -9.56 1.48 -2.51
CA PRO A 90 -10.14 2.77 -2.88
C PRO A 90 -11.67 2.80 -2.69
N VAL A 91 -12.22 4.01 -2.51
CA VAL A 91 -13.66 4.24 -2.59
C VAL A 91 -14.18 3.80 -3.97
N LYS A 92 -15.31 3.09 -3.99
CA LYS A 92 -15.96 2.71 -5.26
C LYS A 92 -16.68 3.91 -5.87
N PRO A 93 -16.79 4.01 -7.21
CA PRO A 93 -17.55 5.09 -7.85
C PRO A 93 -18.97 5.23 -7.29
N SER A 94 -19.69 4.11 -7.09
CA SER A 94 -21.05 4.12 -6.52
C SER A 94 -21.11 4.60 -5.06
N GLU A 95 -20.03 4.35 -4.26
CA GLU A 95 -19.93 4.86 -2.89
C GLU A 95 -19.65 6.37 -2.90
N ALA A 96 -18.74 6.85 -3.76
CA ALA A 96 -18.45 8.27 -3.93
C ALA A 96 -19.69 9.04 -4.39
N ASP A 97 -20.44 8.50 -5.38
CA ASP A 97 -21.67 9.12 -5.87
C ASP A 97 -22.76 9.22 -4.81
N GLN A 98 -22.87 8.21 -3.93
CA GLN A 98 -23.86 8.18 -2.85
C GLN A 98 -23.71 9.36 -1.87
N VAL A 99 -22.50 9.82 -1.61
CA VAL A 99 -22.21 10.91 -0.65
C VAL A 99 -21.75 12.21 -1.31
N ARG A 100 -21.77 12.28 -2.63
CA ARG A 100 -21.28 13.43 -3.42
C ARG A 100 -21.85 14.78 -2.99
N ALA A 101 -23.13 14.81 -2.59
CA ALA A 101 -23.78 16.02 -2.07
C ALA A 101 -23.24 16.47 -0.69
N GLN A 102 -22.52 15.60 0.00
CA GLN A 102 -21.98 15.84 1.34
C GLN A 102 -20.47 16.09 1.28
N ALA A 103 -19.72 15.28 0.55
CA ALA A 103 -18.29 15.38 0.35
C ALA A 103 -17.86 14.66 -0.93
N ASP A 104 -16.74 15.09 -1.53
CA ASP A 104 -16.06 14.36 -2.58
C ASP A 104 -15.00 13.44 -1.94
N LEU A 105 -15.33 12.15 -1.82
CA LEU A 105 -14.41 11.16 -1.24
C LEU A 105 -13.18 10.87 -2.12
N THR A 106 -13.08 11.43 -3.30
CA THR A 106 -11.89 11.33 -4.17
C THR A 106 -10.97 12.54 -4.07
N ALA A 107 -11.38 13.55 -3.32
CA ALA A 107 -10.61 14.77 -3.11
C ALA A 107 -9.48 14.59 -2.07
N LEU A 108 -8.46 15.45 -2.16
CA LEU A 108 -7.28 15.39 -1.30
C LEU A 108 -7.61 15.51 0.19
N GLU A 109 -8.61 16.32 0.53
CA GLU A 109 -9.09 16.57 1.89
C GLU A 109 -9.92 15.41 2.46
N SER A 110 -10.38 14.48 1.62
CA SER A 110 -11.20 13.34 2.05
C SER A 110 -10.49 12.00 1.95
N GLU A 111 -9.58 11.82 0.97
CA GLU A 111 -8.84 10.59 0.75
C GLU A 111 -7.43 10.66 1.32
N HIS A 112 -7.14 9.82 2.29
CA HIS A 112 -5.84 9.77 2.95
C HIS A 112 -5.23 8.38 2.81
N VAL A 113 -4.21 8.24 1.95
CA VAL A 113 -3.39 7.01 1.92
C VAL A 113 -2.49 7.03 3.16
N ILE A 114 -2.68 6.06 4.06
CA ILE A 114 -1.98 6.01 5.36
C ILE A 114 -0.81 5.05 5.38
N ALA A 115 -0.83 4.00 4.55
CA ALA A 115 0.20 2.98 4.48
C ALA A 115 0.13 2.25 3.13
N ILE A 116 1.18 1.50 2.79
CA ILE A 116 1.17 0.53 1.69
C ILE A 116 1.29 -0.87 2.29
N ASP A 117 0.45 -1.79 1.83
CA ASP A 117 0.51 -3.20 2.18
C ASP A 117 1.08 -4.02 1.01
N GLY A 118 1.93 -4.99 1.29
CA GLY A 118 2.49 -5.93 0.32
C GLY A 118 2.06 -7.36 0.65
N LEU A 119 1.45 -8.02 -0.33
CA LEU A 119 1.05 -9.41 -0.21
C LEU A 119 2.21 -10.33 -0.63
N ALA A 120 2.76 -11.10 0.30
CA ALA A 120 3.82 -12.07 0.06
C ALA A 120 3.23 -13.41 -0.39
N ILE A 121 3.77 -14.01 -1.45
CA ILE A 121 3.50 -15.40 -1.86
C ILE A 121 4.60 -16.28 -1.28
N LEU A 122 4.20 -17.28 -0.53
CA LEU A 122 5.05 -18.12 0.31
C LEU A 122 5.07 -19.55 -0.18
N VAL A 123 6.25 -20.17 -0.16
CA VAL A 123 6.44 -21.60 -0.38
C VAL A 123 7.41 -22.18 0.63
N HIS A 124 7.50 -23.51 0.68
CA HIS A 124 8.51 -24.18 1.49
C HIS A 124 9.94 -23.75 1.08
N PRO A 125 10.90 -23.60 2.01
CA PRO A 125 12.27 -23.15 1.71
C PRO A 125 13.00 -23.99 0.66
N SER A 126 12.74 -25.31 0.58
CA SER A 126 13.36 -26.20 -0.39
C SER A 126 12.67 -26.21 -1.77
N ASN A 127 11.58 -25.46 -1.96
CA ASN A 127 10.90 -25.41 -3.26
C ASN A 127 11.84 -24.74 -4.29
N PRO A 128 12.12 -25.37 -5.47
CA PRO A 128 13.04 -24.80 -6.45
C PRO A 128 12.47 -23.60 -7.21
N ILE A 129 11.15 -23.40 -7.19
CA ILE A 129 10.48 -22.28 -7.86
C ILE A 129 10.87 -20.97 -7.17
N ASN A 130 11.25 -19.94 -7.96
CA ASN A 130 11.68 -18.65 -7.44
C ASN A 130 10.72 -17.51 -7.81
N GLN A 131 9.86 -17.73 -8.80
CA GLN A 131 8.92 -16.74 -9.30
C GLN A 131 7.68 -17.40 -9.88
N LEU A 132 6.56 -16.69 -9.82
CA LEU A 132 5.29 -17.06 -10.46
C LEU A 132 4.62 -15.81 -11.04
N SER A 133 3.79 -15.99 -12.07
CA SER A 133 2.89 -14.93 -12.52
C SER A 133 1.63 -14.87 -11.64
N ILE A 134 0.96 -13.71 -11.58
CA ILE A 134 -0.35 -13.58 -10.92
C ILE A 134 -1.34 -14.62 -11.45
N ASP A 135 -1.36 -14.83 -12.78
CA ASP A 135 -2.26 -15.80 -13.42
C ASP A 135 -1.96 -17.24 -12.98
N THR A 136 -0.68 -17.63 -12.94
CA THR A 136 -0.25 -18.95 -12.46
C THR A 136 -0.62 -19.16 -10.98
N ILE A 137 -0.46 -18.13 -10.15
CA ILE A 137 -0.88 -18.19 -8.73
C ILE A 137 -2.39 -18.40 -8.65
N GLY A 138 -3.17 -17.69 -9.47
CA GLY A 138 -4.63 -17.86 -9.56
C GLY A 138 -5.02 -19.29 -9.95
N GLN A 139 -4.37 -19.87 -10.96
CA GLN A 139 -4.59 -21.27 -11.40
C GLN A 139 -4.27 -22.29 -10.29
N ILE A 140 -3.18 -22.10 -9.57
CA ILE A 140 -2.81 -22.94 -8.42
C ILE A 140 -3.90 -22.90 -7.36
N PHE A 141 -4.33 -21.72 -6.93
CA PHE A 141 -5.33 -21.57 -5.88
C PHE A 141 -6.75 -21.94 -6.32
N ALA A 142 -7.00 -21.98 -7.64
CA ALA A 142 -8.22 -22.54 -8.22
C ALA A 142 -8.18 -24.08 -8.38
N GLY A 143 -7.04 -24.72 -8.08
CA GLY A 143 -6.86 -26.16 -8.24
C GLY A 143 -6.74 -26.61 -9.70
N GLU A 144 -6.45 -25.72 -10.63
CA GLU A 144 -6.16 -26.05 -12.03
C GLU A 144 -4.75 -26.63 -12.18
N ILE A 145 -3.79 -26.14 -11.39
CA ILE A 145 -2.43 -26.68 -11.24
C ILE A 145 -2.33 -27.33 -9.88
N ARG A 146 -2.04 -28.61 -9.82
CA ARG A 146 -2.08 -29.42 -8.58
C ARG A 146 -0.75 -30.05 -8.20
N ASN A 147 0.26 -29.98 -9.06
CA ASN A 147 1.57 -30.56 -8.82
C ASN A 147 2.68 -29.60 -9.21
N TRP A 148 3.69 -29.47 -8.37
CA TRP A 148 4.83 -28.59 -8.63
C TRP A 148 5.61 -28.98 -9.89
N SER A 149 5.55 -30.25 -10.33
CA SER A 149 6.18 -30.68 -11.58
C SER A 149 5.58 -30.05 -12.85
N GLU A 150 4.34 -29.58 -12.79
CA GLU A 150 3.70 -28.86 -13.90
C GLU A 150 4.36 -27.48 -14.14
N LEU A 151 5.08 -26.97 -13.13
CA LEU A 151 5.79 -25.69 -13.15
C LEU A 151 7.32 -25.87 -13.20
N GLY A 152 7.80 -27.09 -13.48
CA GLY A 152 9.25 -27.40 -13.50
C GLY A 152 9.87 -27.63 -12.12
N GLY A 153 9.04 -27.77 -11.09
CA GLY A 153 9.44 -28.15 -9.75
C GLY A 153 9.51 -29.65 -9.51
N SER A 154 9.59 -30.06 -8.25
CA SER A 154 9.58 -31.48 -7.86
C SER A 154 8.22 -32.14 -8.14
N ASN A 155 8.20 -33.45 -8.41
CA ASN A 155 6.94 -34.21 -8.48
C ASN A 155 6.33 -34.33 -7.08
N ARG A 156 5.55 -33.31 -6.69
CA ARG A 156 4.92 -33.16 -5.38
C ARG A 156 3.59 -32.45 -5.52
N ALA A 157 2.55 -33.01 -4.89
CA ALA A 157 1.25 -32.35 -4.83
C ALA A 157 1.35 -30.99 -4.13
N ILE A 158 0.56 -30.04 -4.62
CA ILE A 158 0.47 -28.70 -4.04
C ILE A 158 -0.57 -28.70 -2.91
N THR A 159 -0.18 -28.18 -1.75
CA THR A 159 -1.07 -27.94 -0.60
C THR A 159 -1.36 -26.45 -0.50
N LEU A 160 -2.63 -26.06 -0.44
CA LEU A 160 -3.07 -24.67 -0.45
C LEU A 160 -3.31 -24.15 0.98
N TYR A 161 -2.65 -23.05 1.33
CA TYR A 161 -2.78 -22.36 2.61
C TYR A 161 -3.36 -20.95 2.37
N ALA A 162 -4.57 -20.70 2.83
CA ALA A 162 -5.29 -19.46 2.61
C ALA A 162 -5.74 -18.84 3.94
N ARG A 163 -5.92 -17.51 3.96
CA ARG A 163 -6.52 -16.81 5.08
C ARG A 163 -8.04 -16.99 5.09
N ASP A 164 -8.64 -16.83 6.25
CA ASP A 164 -10.09 -16.90 6.43
C ASP A 164 -10.84 -15.72 5.77
N ASP A 165 -12.16 -15.79 5.72
CA ASP A 165 -12.99 -14.82 5.02
C ASP A 165 -13.07 -13.44 5.73
N ARG A 166 -12.65 -13.35 7.00
CA ARG A 166 -12.60 -12.11 7.77
C ARG A 166 -11.27 -11.37 7.59
N SER A 167 -10.29 -12.01 6.99
CA SER A 167 -8.94 -11.47 6.81
C SER A 167 -8.88 -10.40 5.72
N GLY A 168 -8.33 -9.24 6.05
CA GLY A 168 -8.01 -8.23 5.02
C GLY A 168 -6.93 -8.70 4.04
N THR A 169 -6.02 -9.58 4.46
CA THR A 169 -5.03 -10.23 3.57
C THR A 169 -5.74 -11.13 2.56
N TRP A 170 -6.80 -11.85 2.97
CA TRP A 170 -7.67 -12.60 2.06
C TRP A 170 -8.37 -11.68 1.04
N ASP A 171 -8.95 -10.58 1.49
CA ASP A 171 -9.61 -9.61 0.60
C ASP A 171 -8.66 -9.09 -0.48
N THR A 172 -7.38 -8.85 -0.12
CA THR A 172 -6.34 -8.46 -1.06
C THR A 172 -6.06 -9.57 -2.07
N PHE A 173 -5.80 -10.78 -1.59
CA PHE A 173 -5.51 -11.93 -2.43
C PHE A 173 -6.67 -12.21 -3.40
N LYS A 174 -7.89 -12.24 -2.88
CA LYS A 174 -9.10 -12.41 -3.67
C LYS A 174 -9.23 -11.32 -4.76
N SER A 175 -8.92 -10.07 -4.43
CA SER A 175 -9.03 -8.95 -5.37
C SER A 175 -7.93 -8.95 -6.43
N LEU A 176 -6.66 -9.12 -6.02
CA LEU A 176 -5.51 -8.93 -6.89
C LEU A 176 -5.10 -10.20 -7.66
N VAL A 177 -5.37 -11.38 -7.10
CA VAL A 177 -4.94 -12.66 -7.68
C VAL A 177 -6.10 -13.43 -8.28
N LEU A 178 -7.15 -13.70 -7.51
CA LEU A 178 -8.28 -14.51 -8.00
C LEU A 178 -9.21 -13.71 -8.92
N GLY A 179 -9.46 -12.45 -8.59
CA GLY A 179 -10.38 -11.58 -9.33
C GLY A 179 -11.78 -12.21 -9.46
N LYS A 180 -12.33 -12.16 -10.67
CA LYS A 180 -13.56 -12.86 -11.05
C LYS A 180 -13.30 -14.16 -11.81
N LYS A 181 -12.03 -14.45 -12.12
CA LYS A 181 -11.61 -15.55 -13.01
C LYS A 181 -11.44 -16.86 -12.25
N TYR A 182 -10.86 -16.79 -11.07
CA TYR A 182 -10.45 -17.97 -10.32
C TYR A 182 -11.27 -18.12 -9.02
N PRO A 183 -12.04 -19.22 -8.84
CA PRO A 183 -12.58 -19.58 -7.53
C PRO A 183 -11.46 -20.15 -6.65
N LEU A 184 -11.55 -19.97 -5.33
CA LEU A 184 -10.67 -20.69 -4.42
C LEU A 184 -11.06 -22.17 -4.39
N ASP A 185 -10.08 -23.09 -4.57
CA ASP A 185 -10.30 -24.54 -4.43
C ASP A 185 -10.73 -24.88 -2.99
N SER A 186 -11.70 -25.74 -2.85
CA SER A 186 -12.28 -26.13 -1.56
C SER A 186 -11.31 -26.89 -0.65
N SER A 187 -10.21 -27.42 -1.20
CA SER A 187 -9.15 -28.08 -0.41
C SER A 187 -8.24 -27.10 0.34
N ALA A 188 -8.36 -25.79 0.09
CA ALA A 188 -7.53 -24.80 0.75
C ALA A 188 -7.78 -24.73 2.26
N MET A 189 -6.73 -24.96 3.03
CA MET A 189 -6.77 -24.80 4.49
C MET A 189 -6.87 -23.33 4.86
N ARG A 190 -7.79 -23.00 5.79
CA ARG A 190 -8.12 -21.61 6.16
C ARG A 190 -7.53 -21.27 7.52
N TYR A 191 -6.87 -20.11 7.59
CA TYR A 191 -6.13 -19.65 8.78
C TYR A 191 -6.57 -18.25 9.21
N GLU A 192 -6.73 -18.06 10.50
CA GLU A 192 -6.97 -16.74 11.11
C GLU A 192 -5.65 -15.95 11.25
N SER A 193 -4.53 -16.62 11.52
CA SER A 193 -3.21 -16.01 11.73
C SER A 193 -2.33 -16.08 10.47
N ASN A 194 -1.75 -14.94 10.07
CA ASN A 194 -0.70 -14.89 9.03
C ASN A 194 0.54 -15.69 9.46
N ASP A 195 0.96 -15.55 10.71
CA ASP A 195 2.16 -16.18 11.25
C ASP A 195 2.04 -17.71 11.27
N GLN A 196 0.90 -18.21 11.75
CA GLN A 196 0.65 -19.64 11.75
C GLN A 196 0.61 -20.22 10.33
N LEU A 197 -0.05 -19.53 9.39
CA LEU A 197 -0.04 -19.91 7.98
C LEU A 197 1.39 -20.02 7.44
N SER A 198 2.21 -18.99 7.67
CA SER A 198 3.60 -18.97 7.20
C SER A 198 4.45 -20.08 7.84
N ASP A 199 4.28 -20.34 9.13
CA ASP A 199 4.98 -21.41 9.81
C ASP A 199 4.62 -22.79 9.25
N ASP A 200 3.34 -23.05 8.94
CA ASP A 200 2.90 -24.31 8.39
C ASP A 200 3.35 -24.49 6.93
N VAL A 201 3.30 -23.44 6.11
CA VAL A 201 3.92 -23.45 4.75
C VAL A 201 5.41 -23.76 4.83
N SER A 202 6.13 -23.23 5.81
CA SER A 202 7.57 -23.46 5.96
C SER A 202 7.92 -24.91 6.35
N ARG A 203 6.95 -25.69 6.82
CA ARG A 203 7.10 -27.12 7.22
C ARG A 203 6.57 -28.09 6.18
N ASP A 204 5.71 -27.63 5.25
CA ASP A 204 5.15 -28.48 4.18
C ASP A 204 5.90 -28.30 2.86
N PRO A 205 6.71 -29.27 2.42
CA PRO A 205 7.42 -29.21 1.13
C PRO A 205 6.51 -29.07 -0.10
N GLY A 206 5.20 -29.34 0.01
CA GLY A 206 4.19 -29.12 -1.02
C GLY A 206 3.47 -27.77 -0.90
N GLY A 207 3.68 -27.06 0.21
CA GLY A 207 2.91 -25.88 0.59
C GLY A 207 3.11 -24.66 -0.30
N ILE A 208 2.00 -23.98 -0.57
CA ILE A 208 1.95 -22.60 -1.06
C ILE A 208 0.92 -21.82 -0.24
N GLY A 209 1.25 -20.60 0.13
CA GLY A 209 0.38 -19.72 0.89
C GLY A 209 0.63 -18.25 0.58
N PHE A 210 -0.10 -17.40 1.28
CA PHE A 210 0.10 -15.95 1.20
C PHE A 210 -0.11 -15.29 2.58
N SER A 211 0.66 -14.23 2.83
CA SER A 211 0.58 -13.43 4.06
C SER A 211 0.91 -11.97 3.78
N GLY A 212 0.74 -11.10 4.77
CA GLY A 212 1.39 -9.79 4.77
C GLY A 212 2.91 -9.93 4.80
N LEU A 213 3.62 -8.96 4.23
CA LEU A 213 5.09 -9.01 4.12
C LEU A 213 5.80 -9.16 5.48
N ALA A 214 5.24 -8.57 6.55
CA ALA A 214 5.77 -8.69 7.91
C ALA A 214 5.73 -10.14 8.48
N SER A 215 4.88 -11.01 7.92
CA SER A 215 4.62 -12.37 8.42
C SER A 215 5.22 -13.46 7.53
N VAL A 216 6.29 -13.20 6.79
CA VAL A 216 6.96 -14.21 5.93
C VAL A 216 7.64 -15.29 6.75
N ARG A 217 8.21 -14.93 7.91
CA ARG A 217 8.87 -15.83 8.86
C ARG A 217 9.94 -16.75 8.21
N ASN A 218 9.78 -18.07 8.34
CA ASN A 218 10.72 -19.08 7.81
C ASN A 218 10.36 -19.58 6.40
N SER A 219 9.27 -19.08 5.80
CA SER A 219 8.88 -19.46 4.45
C SER A 219 9.76 -18.79 3.40
N LYS A 220 9.88 -19.43 2.26
CA LYS A 220 10.53 -18.84 1.07
C LYS A 220 9.55 -17.93 0.35
N LEU A 221 10.01 -16.73 0.04
CA LEU A 221 9.27 -15.68 -0.63
C LEU A 221 9.49 -15.76 -2.14
N LEU A 222 8.40 -15.76 -2.92
CA LEU A 222 8.47 -15.77 -4.38
C LEU A 222 8.45 -14.34 -4.96
N ALA A 223 9.17 -14.15 -6.06
CA ALA A 223 8.95 -13.02 -6.94
C ALA A 223 7.66 -13.20 -7.73
N VAL A 224 6.95 -12.10 -8.00
CA VAL A 224 5.67 -12.13 -8.72
C VAL A 224 5.76 -11.25 -9.96
N SER A 225 5.29 -11.79 -11.10
CA SER A 225 5.15 -11.03 -12.35
C SER A 225 3.68 -10.76 -12.68
N ASP A 226 3.45 -9.65 -13.36
CA ASP A 226 2.16 -9.28 -13.92
C ASP A 226 2.27 -9.25 -15.45
N GLY A 227 1.57 -10.16 -16.10
CA GLY A 227 1.66 -10.34 -17.55
C GLY A 227 3.09 -10.65 -18.00
N ASN A 228 3.60 -9.85 -18.95
CA ASN A 228 4.94 -10.00 -19.55
C ASN A 228 6.01 -9.12 -18.85
N ALA A 229 5.67 -8.45 -17.75
CA ALA A 229 6.65 -7.68 -16.98
C ALA A 229 7.60 -8.61 -16.20
N PRO A 230 8.83 -8.16 -15.90
CA PRO A 230 9.74 -8.89 -15.03
C PRO A 230 9.12 -9.19 -13.67
N ALA A 231 9.44 -10.36 -13.10
CA ALA A 231 9.00 -10.71 -11.76
C ALA A 231 9.74 -9.87 -10.71
N LEU A 232 9.00 -9.29 -9.78
CA LEU A 232 9.54 -8.46 -8.71
C LEU A 232 9.38 -9.18 -7.36
N LYS A 233 10.43 -9.12 -6.53
CA LYS A 233 10.35 -9.54 -5.13
C LYS A 233 9.69 -8.45 -4.32
N PRO A 234 8.76 -8.80 -3.39
CA PRO A 234 8.28 -7.84 -2.42
C PRO A 234 9.39 -7.48 -1.44
N ASN A 235 9.78 -6.23 -1.45
CA ASN A 235 10.70 -5.62 -0.49
C ASN A 235 10.26 -4.17 -0.25
N GLN A 236 10.94 -3.50 0.67
CA GLN A 236 10.59 -2.12 1.03
C GLN A 236 10.53 -1.17 -0.18
N LEU A 237 11.49 -1.26 -1.11
CA LEU A 237 11.50 -0.41 -2.30
C LEU A 237 10.33 -0.72 -3.23
N THR A 238 10.17 -1.99 -3.63
CA THR A 238 9.19 -2.38 -4.65
C THR A 238 7.75 -2.26 -4.16
N VAL A 239 7.50 -2.46 -2.86
CA VAL A 239 6.16 -2.29 -2.26
C VAL A 239 5.86 -0.82 -2.02
N ALA A 240 6.78 -0.03 -1.41
CA ALA A 240 6.56 1.39 -1.15
C ALA A 240 6.37 2.21 -2.43
N SER A 241 7.13 1.87 -3.49
CA SER A 241 6.99 2.49 -4.81
C SER A 241 5.76 1.98 -5.59
N GLU A 242 5.07 0.96 -5.06
CA GLU A 242 3.93 0.28 -5.72
C GLU A 242 4.31 -0.38 -7.07
N ASP A 243 5.58 -0.69 -7.29
CA ASP A 243 6.04 -1.44 -8.46
C ASP A 243 5.72 -2.93 -8.34
N TYR A 244 5.76 -3.46 -7.10
CA TYR A 244 5.39 -4.86 -6.84
C TYR A 244 3.92 -5.09 -7.14
N PRO A 245 3.57 -6.11 -7.96
CA PRO A 245 2.20 -6.27 -8.46
C PRO A 245 1.14 -6.55 -7.39
N LEU A 246 1.53 -7.11 -6.25
CA LEU A 246 0.62 -7.39 -5.14
C LEU A 246 0.73 -6.36 -4.01
N SER A 247 1.03 -5.10 -4.35
CA SER A 247 0.95 -3.95 -3.45
C SER A 247 -0.44 -3.34 -3.49
N ARG A 248 -0.91 -2.84 -2.34
CA ARG A 248 -2.13 -2.05 -2.24
C ARG A 248 -1.99 -0.90 -1.25
N ARG A 249 -2.75 0.15 -1.48
CA ARG A 249 -2.88 1.27 -0.55
C ARG A 249 -3.88 0.95 0.55
N LEU A 250 -3.55 1.38 1.77
CA LEU A 250 -4.48 1.44 2.89
C LEU A 250 -4.92 2.88 3.10
N PHE A 251 -6.20 3.07 3.37
CA PHE A 251 -6.82 4.39 3.39
C PHE A 251 -7.51 4.68 4.73
N MET A 252 -7.55 5.95 5.07
CA MET A 252 -8.56 6.55 5.91
C MET A 252 -9.32 7.61 5.11
N TYR A 253 -10.65 7.54 5.12
CA TYR A 253 -11.52 8.51 4.47
C TYR A 253 -12.25 9.36 5.48
N THR A 254 -12.41 10.63 5.16
CA THR A 254 -13.13 11.63 5.97
C THR A 254 -14.15 12.37 5.10
N MET A 255 -15.01 13.18 5.70
CA MET A 255 -16.06 13.92 5.00
C MET A 255 -15.66 15.37 4.62
N GLY A 256 -14.37 15.58 4.28
CA GLY A 256 -13.87 16.91 3.92
C GLY A 256 -14.14 17.93 5.03
N ASP A 257 -14.71 19.06 4.71
CA ASP A 257 -15.02 20.15 5.67
C ASP A 257 -15.98 19.77 6.81
N ARG A 258 -16.64 18.62 6.71
CA ARG A 258 -17.53 18.09 7.76
C ARG A 258 -16.83 17.13 8.71
N THR A 259 -15.53 16.94 8.55
CA THR A 259 -14.73 16.04 9.38
C THR A 259 -14.63 16.62 10.80
N PRO A 260 -14.89 15.81 11.85
CA PRO A 260 -14.65 16.24 13.22
C PRO A 260 -13.18 16.65 13.44
N GLU A 261 -12.96 17.69 14.26
CA GLU A 261 -11.61 18.22 14.52
C GLU A 261 -10.63 17.13 15.01
N LEU A 262 -11.06 16.29 15.92
CA LEU A 262 -10.24 15.18 16.44
C LEU A 262 -9.85 14.19 15.34
N ALA A 263 -10.73 13.95 14.36
CA ALA A 263 -10.44 13.10 13.21
C ALA A 263 -9.41 13.75 12.29
N THR A 264 -9.53 15.07 12.02
CA THR A 264 -8.56 15.83 11.22
C THR A 264 -7.17 15.76 11.86
N GLN A 265 -7.08 16.03 13.14
CA GLN A 265 -5.82 16.00 13.90
C GLN A 265 -5.18 14.59 13.91
N LEU A 266 -6.01 13.53 14.08
CA LEU A 266 -5.52 12.15 14.00
C LEU A 266 -5.00 11.80 12.59
N ILE A 267 -5.66 12.27 11.54
CA ILE A 267 -5.18 12.10 10.16
C ILE A 267 -3.85 12.82 9.94
N GLU A 268 -3.71 14.06 10.39
CA GLU A 268 -2.46 14.81 10.31
C GLU A 268 -1.32 14.10 11.05
N PHE A 269 -1.57 13.63 12.28
CA PHE A 269 -0.62 12.80 13.02
C PHE A 269 -0.24 11.54 12.24
N THR A 270 -1.22 10.80 11.71
CA THR A 270 -1.02 9.57 10.95
C THR A 270 -0.13 9.79 9.72
N LEU A 271 -0.34 10.89 9.00
CA LEU A 271 0.42 11.24 7.79
C LEU A 271 1.79 11.85 8.09
N GLY A 272 2.01 12.33 9.31
CA GLY A 272 3.27 12.91 9.77
C GLY A 272 4.33 11.85 10.09
N THR A 273 5.56 12.31 10.36
CA THR A 273 6.73 11.44 10.59
C THR A 273 6.51 10.43 11.72
N ASN A 274 5.91 10.85 12.85
CA ASN A 274 5.67 10.00 14.01
C ASN A 274 4.61 8.91 13.71
N GLY A 275 3.50 9.28 13.09
CA GLY A 275 2.47 8.32 12.66
C GLY A 275 3.03 7.32 11.66
N GLN A 276 3.86 7.77 10.72
CA GLN A 276 4.48 6.90 9.73
C GLN A 276 5.58 5.99 10.34
N ALA A 277 6.19 6.35 11.46
CA ALA A 277 7.04 5.45 12.24
C ALA A 277 6.22 4.28 12.84
N LEU A 278 5.05 4.58 13.40
CA LEU A 278 4.12 3.55 13.91
C LEU A 278 3.57 2.65 12.78
N VAL A 279 3.36 3.19 11.58
CA VAL A 279 3.03 2.37 10.39
C VAL A 279 4.12 1.33 10.14
N ALA A 280 5.39 1.73 10.14
CA ALA A 280 6.51 0.80 9.95
C ALA A 280 6.59 -0.24 11.08
N GLU A 281 6.38 0.18 12.33
CA GLU A 281 6.37 -0.70 13.50
C GLU A 281 5.24 -1.74 13.44
N SER A 282 4.08 -1.38 12.89
CA SER A 282 2.94 -2.29 12.69
C SER A 282 3.17 -3.36 11.61
N GLY A 283 4.29 -3.29 10.87
CA GLY A 283 4.66 -4.20 9.79
C GLY A 283 4.14 -3.81 8.41
N PHE A 284 3.44 -2.68 8.29
CA PHE A 284 3.10 -2.10 6.98
C PHE A 284 4.23 -1.22 6.47
N ILE A 285 4.18 -0.90 5.18
CA ILE A 285 5.17 -0.04 4.56
C ILE A 285 4.78 1.42 4.75
N SER A 286 5.65 2.14 5.46
CA SER A 286 5.57 3.57 5.67
C SER A 286 5.78 4.36 4.38
N GLN A 287 5.18 5.54 4.31
CA GLN A 287 5.35 6.49 3.21
C GLN A 287 6.50 7.49 3.46
N ASN A 288 7.24 7.38 4.58
CA ASN A 288 8.46 8.14 4.77
C ASN A 288 9.47 7.70 3.71
N PRO A 289 10.03 8.62 2.90
CA PRO A 289 10.99 8.26 1.88
C PRO A 289 12.27 7.66 2.48
N ILE A 290 12.79 6.62 1.83
CA ILE A 290 14.06 5.98 2.18
C ILE A 290 14.85 5.85 0.89
N ALA A 291 16.14 6.14 0.93
CA ALA A 291 17.05 5.93 -0.19
C ALA A 291 17.56 4.47 -0.16
N VAL A 292 17.45 3.80 -1.30
CA VAL A 292 17.88 2.41 -1.48
C VAL A 292 18.72 2.31 -2.73
N LYS A 293 19.88 1.68 -2.65
CA LYS A 293 20.66 1.32 -3.85
C LYS A 293 20.04 0.07 -4.46
N PRO A 294 19.42 0.16 -5.66
CA PRO A 294 18.87 -1.02 -6.31
C PRO A 294 19.97 -2.00 -6.72
N ASP A 295 19.71 -3.28 -6.53
CA ASP A 295 20.53 -4.35 -7.09
C ASP A 295 19.99 -4.70 -8.48
N PHE A 296 20.75 -4.37 -9.52
CA PHE A 296 20.35 -4.57 -10.91
C PHE A 296 20.89 -5.89 -11.45
N ASP A 297 20.01 -6.78 -11.84
CA ASP A 297 20.38 -7.97 -12.60
C ASP A 297 20.73 -7.67 -14.07
N ALA A 298 21.12 -8.69 -14.80
CA ALA A 298 21.59 -8.55 -16.19
C ALA A 298 20.49 -8.06 -17.16
N SER A 299 19.21 -8.16 -16.80
CA SER A 299 18.08 -7.74 -17.65
C SER A 299 17.92 -6.22 -17.72
N VAL A 300 18.43 -5.49 -16.71
CA VAL A 300 18.36 -4.03 -16.68
C VAL A 300 19.30 -3.42 -17.72
N PRO A 301 18.82 -2.54 -18.63
CA PRO A 301 19.64 -1.94 -19.68
C PRO A 301 20.89 -1.22 -19.14
N LEU A 302 22.02 -1.39 -19.81
CA LEU A 302 23.29 -0.77 -19.42
C LEU A 302 23.19 0.77 -19.36
N THR A 303 22.42 1.35 -20.26
CA THR A 303 22.17 2.81 -20.29
C THR A 303 21.48 3.29 -19.02
N PHE A 304 20.52 2.50 -18.49
CA PHE A 304 19.83 2.83 -17.24
C PHE A 304 20.77 2.68 -16.04
N ARG A 305 21.58 1.60 -16.00
CA ARG A 305 22.57 1.42 -14.94
C ARG A 305 23.58 2.56 -14.87
N ARG A 306 24.08 3.02 -16.04
CA ARG A 306 24.99 4.17 -16.12
C ARG A 306 24.31 5.48 -15.68
N LEU A 307 23.04 5.69 -16.09
CA LEU A 307 22.28 6.88 -15.70
C LEU A 307 22.12 6.98 -14.18
N THR A 308 21.97 5.84 -13.50
CA THR A 308 21.68 5.76 -12.05
C THR A 308 22.88 5.32 -11.21
N GLU A 309 24.07 5.19 -11.79
CA GLU A 309 25.29 4.66 -11.14
C GLU A 309 25.62 5.38 -9.82
N ASN A 310 25.52 6.72 -9.83
CA ASN A 310 25.83 7.58 -8.68
C ASN A 310 24.58 8.06 -7.92
N TYR A 311 23.51 7.27 -7.97
CA TYR A 311 22.25 7.59 -7.33
C TYR A 311 21.70 6.42 -6.53
N GLN A 312 20.93 6.72 -5.49
CA GLN A 312 20.03 5.81 -4.81
C GLN A 312 18.60 6.15 -5.19
N ARG A 313 17.74 5.15 -5.28
CA ARG A 313 16.33 5.36 -5.55
C ARG A 313 15.58 5.61 -4.25
N LEU A 314 14.76 6.68 -4.21
CA LEU A 314 13.82 6.86 -3.11
C LEU A 314 12.64 5.89 -3.24
N THR A 315 12.09 5.48 -2.11
CA THR A 315 10.90 4.62 -2.03
C THR A 315 9.61 5.35 -2.40
N VAL A 316 9.70 6.31 -3.29
CA VAL A 316 8.60 7.16 -3.77
C VAL A 316 8.51 7.08 -5.29
N ASN A 317 7.31 6.82 -5.78
CA ASN A 317 6.95 7.01 -7.18
C ASN A 317 5.81 8.02 -7.28
N PHE A 318 5.97 8.99 -8.18
CA PHE A 318 4.85 9.84 -8.55
C PHE A 318 4.00 9.13 -9.59
N ARG A 319 2.72 8.94 -9.26
CA ARG A 319 1.72 8.34 -10.14
C ARG A 319 0.67 9.36 -10.53
N PHE A 320 -0.02 9.08 -11.61
CA PHE A 320 -0.96 10.00 -12.23
C PHE A 320 -2.37 9.44 -12.13
N ALA A 321 -3.36 10.32 -11.95
CA ALA A 321 -4.76 9.95 -12.06
C ALA A 321 -5.04 9.39 -13.47
N GLU A 322 -5.94 8.41 -13.57
CA GLU A 322 -6.24 7.69 -14.81
C GLU A 322 -6.50 8.65 -15.98
N GLY A 323 -5.78 8.44 -17.07
CA GLY A 323 -5.90 9.23 -18.31
C GLY A 323 -5.49 10.71 -18.17
N ARG A 324 -4.82 11.12 -17.09
CA ARG A 324 -4.47 12.52 -16.81
C ARG A 324 -2.96 12.68 -16.56
N THR A 325 -2.50 13.93 -16.69
CA THR A 325 -1.17 14.38 -16.25
C THR A 325 -1.19 14.92 -14.81
N LYS A 326 -2.37 14.93 -14.15
CA LYS A 326 -2.53 15.37 -12.77
C LYS A 326 -2.07 14.25 -11.84
N LEU A 327 -1.25 14.60 -10.85
CA LEU A 327 -0.83 13.72 -9.77
C LEU A 327 -2.03 13.24 -8.95
N ASP A 328 -2.01 11.98 -8.51
CA ASP A 328 -3.01 11.48 -7.56
C ASP A 328 -2.79 12.06 -6.15
N ASN A 329 -3.73 11.80 -5.23
CA ASN A 329 -3.67 12.39 -3.88
C ASN A 329 -2.44 11.98 -3.08
N LYS A 330 -1.98 10.73 -3.23
CA LYS A 330 -0.74 10.26 -2.59
C LYS A 330 0.46 11.03 -3.15
N ALA A 331 0.58 11.12 -4.47
CA ALA A 331 1.67 11.80 -5.14
C ALA A 331 1.73 13.30 -4.77
N GLN A 332 0.58 13.96 -4.61
CA GLN A 332 0.55 15.35 -4.14
C GLN A 332 1.15 15.51 -2.74
N ARG A 333 0.88 14.57 -1.82
CA ARG A 333 1.50 14.56 -0.48
C ARG A 333 2.98 14.17 -0.53
N ASP A 334 3.36 13.30 -1.45
CA ASP A 334 4.75 12.85 -1.62
C ASP A 334 5.68 13.99 -2.05
N LEU A 335 5.20 15.06 -2.71
CA LEU A 335 6.00 16.26 -2.98
C LEU A 335 6.59 16.84 -1.70
N MET A 336 5.78 16.98 -0.66
CA MET A 336 6.24 17.51 0.63
C MET A 336 7.11 16.49 1.38
N ARG A 337 6.84 15.19 1.27
CA ARG A 337 7.68 14.14 1.86
C ARG A 337 9.09 14.13 1.27
N VAL A 338 9.21 14.27 -0.05
CA VAL A 338 10.51 14.37 -0.73
C VAL A 338 11.25 15.64 -0.29
N LYS A 339 10.55 16.76 -0.18
CA LYS A 339 11.14 18.01 0.32
C LYS A 339 11.67 17.86 1.75
N HIS A 340 10.85 17.39 2.68
CA HIS A 340 11.26 17.19 4.07
C HIS A 340 12.41 16.18 4.20
N TYR A 341 12.39 15.11 3.38
CA TYR A 341 13.49 14.16 3.32
C TYR A 341 14.81 14.84 2.93
N LEU A 342 14.82 15.67 1.88
CA LEU A 342 15.98 16.40 1.44
C LEU A 342 16.49 17.36 2.52
N GLU A 343 15.60 18.14 3.13
CA GLU A 343 15.94 19.09 4.21
C GLU A 343 16.57 18.37 5.40
N ALA A 344 16.00 17.22 5.81
CA ALA A 344 16.53 16.41 6.90
C ALA A 344 17.91 15.82 6.61
N GLN A 345 18.23 15.57 5.32
CA GLN A 345 19.54 15.10 4.89
C GLN A 345 20.51 16.26 4.60
N GLY A 346 20.12 17.53 4.75
CA GLY A 346 20.90 18.69 4.35
C GLY A 346 21.19 18.73 2.82
N GLY A 347 20.29 18.14 2.01
CA GLY A 347 20.39 18.09 0.56
C GLY A 347 19.74 19.28 -0.14
N SER A 348 19.94 19.34 -1.45
CA SER A 348 19.36 20.35 -2.33
C SER A 348 18.57 19.71 -3.48
N ALA A 349 17.75 20.51 -4.15
CA ALA A 349 17.02 20.06 -5.34
C ALA A 349 17.93 19.53 -6.46
N GLU A 350 19.17 19.97 -6.52
CA GLU A 350 20.17 19.54 -7.52
C GLU A 350 20.73 18.13 -7.25
N ASP A 351 20.44 17.57 -6.06
CA ASP A 351 20.77 16.19 -5.73
C ASP A 351 19.73 15.19 -6.27
N LEU A 352 18.59 15.70 -6.74
CA LEU A 352 17.51 14.84 -7.27
C LEU A 352 17.60 14.67 -8.80
N LEU A 353 17.24 13.46 -9.23
CA LEU A 353 16.97 13.11 -10.62
C LEU A 353 15.60 12.44 -10.71
N LEU A 354 14.73 12.96 -11.57
CA LEU A 354 13.44 12.38 -11.91
C LEU A 354 13.56 11.57 -13.19
N ILE A 355 13.15 10.29 -13.16
CA ILE A 355 13.12 9.43 -14.32
C ILE A 355 11.68 9.04 -14.60
N GLY A 356 11.14 9.54 -15.72
CA GLY A 356 9.78 9.25 -16.15
C GLY A 356 9.70 7.98 -16.98
N PHE A 357 8.58 7.25 -16.85
CA PHE A 357 8.27 6.05 -17.65
C PHE A 357 6.87 6.16 -18.23
N ALA A 358 6.70 5.51 -19.38
CA ALA A 358 5.42 5.38 -20.05
C ALA A 358 5.01 3.91 -20.11
N ASP A 359 3.74 3.66 -20.36
CA ASP A 359 3.30 2.32 -20.77
C ASP A 359 3.71 2.04 -22.21
N THR A 360 3.68 0.76 -22.60
CA THR A 360 3.94 0.33 -23.96
C THR A 360 3.03 1.09 -24.94
N GLN A 361 3.63 1.75 -25.89
CA GLN A 361 2.96 2.49 -26.96
C GLN A 361 3.28 1.88 -28.31
N SER A 362 2.45 2.12 -29.30
CA SER A 362 2.67 1.68 -30.67
C SER A 362 3.95 2.25 -31.31
N HIS A 363 4.44 3.39 -30.80
CA HIS A 363 5.64 4.06 -31.27
C HIS A 363 6.56 4.43 -30.10
N GLU A 364 7.82 4.05 -30.24
CA GLU A 364 8.88 4.30 -29.25
C GLU A 364 9.06 5.81 -28.96
N LEU A 365 9.08 6.65 -30.00
CA LEU A 365 9.19 8.10 -29.86
C LEU A 365 8.03 8.69 -29.03
N ARG A 366 6.82 8.14 -29.18
CA ARG A 366 5.67 8.57 -28.39
C ARG A 366 5.82 8.20 -26.90
N ALA A 367 6.30 6.98 -26.63
CA ALA A 367 6.59 6.54 -25.27
C ALA A 367 7.67 7.41 -24.61
N GLN A 368 8.73 7.73 -25.36
CA GLN A 368 9.80 8.63 -24.91
C GLN A 368 9.23 10.01 -24.55
N MET A 369 8.45 10.62 -25.43
CA MET A 369 7.84 11.93 -25.21
C MET A 369 6.89 11.92 -24.00
N ILE A 370 6.03 10.89 -23.85
CA ILE A 370 5.11 10.78 -22.72
C ILE A 370 5.87 10.66 -21.40
N SER A 371 6.92 9.83 -21.37
CA SER A 371 7.74 9.64 -20.17
C SER A 371 8.45 10.93 -19.75
N GLU A 372 8.95 11.71 -20.69
CA GLU A 372 9.58 13.00 -20.44
C GLU A 372 8.60 14.05 -19.96
N LEU A 373 7.39 14.13 -20.56
CA LEU A 373 6.31 15.03 -20.10
C LEU A 373 5.85 14.71 -18.69
N ARG A 374 5.81 13.43 -18.31
CA ARG A 374 5.50 13.01 -16.92
C ARG A 374 6.57 13.51 -15.94
N ALA A 375 7.85 13.29 -16.25
CA ALA A 375 8.96 13.78 -15.42
C ALA A 375 8.96 15.31 -15.31
N LEU A 376 8.68 16.02 -16.41
CA LEU A 376 8.53 17.48 -16.41
C LEU A 376 7.36 17.95 -15.55
N SER A 377 6.22 17.25 -15.56
CA SER A 377 5.07 17.58 -14.71
C SER A 377 5.41 17.48 -13.23
N VAL A 378 6.13 16.42 -12.82
CA VAL A 378 6.60 16.27 -11.42
C VAL A 378 7.62 17.34 -11.08
N ARG A 379 8.58 17.63 -11.96
CA ARG A 379 9.54 18.72 -11.77
C ARG A 379 8.85 20.07 -11.53
N LYS A 380 7.80 20.37 -12.33
CA LYS A 380 7.02 21.60 -12.14
C LYS A 380 6.36 21.63 -10.75
N ALA A 381 5.72 20.53 -10.34
CA ALA A 381 5.10 20.45 -9.03
C ALA A 381 6.10 20.56 -7.87
N LEU A 382 7.30 19.95 -8.00
CA LEU A 382 8.39 20.11 -7.01
C LEU A 382 8.91 21.56 -6.96
N ASN A 383 9.01 22.23 -8.11
CA ASN A 383 9.39 23.65 -8.14
C ASN A 383 8.36 24.53 -7.42
N GLU A 384 7.07 24.29 -7.62
CA GLU A 384 5.97 24.96 -6.90
C GLU A 384 6.00 24.67 -5.39
N ALA A 385 6.46 23.46 -4.99
CA ALA A 385 6.69 23.08 -3.60
C ALA A 385 7.99 23.64 -2.99
N GLY A 386 8.77 24.42 -3.75
CA GLY A 386 9.99 25.07 -3.27
C GLY A 386 11.29 24.30 -3.55
N LEU A 387 11.28 23.32 -4.45
CA LEU A 387 12.45 22.57 -4.92
C LEU A 387 12.74 22.91 -6.39
N PRO A 388 13.36 24.04 -6.71
CA PRO A 388 13.66 24.45 -8.08
C PRO A 388 14.84 23.64 -8.67
N ARG A 389 14.89 23.59 -10.00
CA ARG A 389 16.05 23.04 -10.76
C ARG A 389 16.32 21.55 -10.57
N VAL A 390 15.33 20.75 -10.17
CA VAL A 390 15.46 19.28 -10.17
C VAL A 390 15.76 18.78 -11.58
N ALA A 391 16.76 17.90 -11.72
CA ALA A 391 17.08 17.25 -12.99
C ALA A 391 16.00 16.22 -13.37
N TYR A 392 15.72 16.05 -14.66
CA TYR A 392 14.73 15.09 -15.13
C TYR A 392 15.07 14.52 -16.49
N THR A 393 14.55 13.31 -16.76
CA THR A 393 14.63 12.66 -18.08
C THR A 393 13.46 11.71 -18.28
N GLY A 394 13.12 11.38 -19.52
CA GLY A 394 12.23 10.29 -19.87
C GLY A 394 13.03 9.04 -20.21
N TYR A 395 12.48 7.86 -19.89
CA TYR A 395 13.07 6.57 -20.25
C TYR A 395 12.11 5.67 -21.05
N GLY A 396 11.12 6.28 -21.70
CA GLY A 396 10.17 5.59 -22.58
C GLY A 396 9.37 4.50 -21.86
N HIS A 397 9.16 3.37 -22.55
CA HIS A 397 8.45 2.19 -22.04
C HIS A 397 9.40 1.05 -21.65
N TYR A 398 10.69 1.31 -21.58
CA TYR A 398 11.66 0.38 -21.05
C TYR A 398 11.47 0.20 -19.55
N MET A 399 11.70 -0.97 -18.99
CA MET A 399 11.52 -1.27 -17.56
C MET A 399 10.04 -1.28 -17.10
N PRO A 400 9.14 -2.04 -17.74
CA PRO A 400 7.78 -2.17 -17.28
C PRO A 400 7.73 -2.88 -15.91
N VAL A 401 6.78 -2.48 -15.07
CA VAL A 401 6.48 -3.09 -13.75
C VAL A 401 5.14 -3.81 -13.73
N GLY A 402 4.42 -3.77 -14.82
CA GLY A 402 3.15 -4.47 -15.04
C GLY A 402 2.98 -4.83 -16.51
N GLY A 403 2.03 -5.70 -16.82
CA GLY A 403 1.69 -6.09 -18.17
C GLY A 403 1.31 -4.88 -19.05
N THR A 404 1.27 -5.09 -20.35
CA THR A 404 0.89 -4.05 -21.33
C THR A 404 -0.47 -3.46 -20.98
N GLY A 405 -0.58 -2.14 -20.95
CA GLY A 405 -1.78 -1.41 -20.55
C GLY A 405 -1.93 -1.23 -19.04
N ASN A 406 -1.01 -1.75 -18.23
CA ASN A 406 -1.06 -1.56 -16.79
C ASN A 406 -0.65 -0.14 -16.39
N GLN A 407 -1.52 0.55 -15.66
CA GLN A 407 -1.29 1.93 -15.20
C GLN A 407 -0.02 2.10 -14.37
N ARG A 408 0.48 1.04 -13.70
CA ARG A 408 1.73 1.08 -12.93
C ARG A 408 2.96 1.39 -13.79
N ASN A 409 2.91 1.11 -15.09
CA ASN A 409 4.00 1.44 -16.01
C ASN A 409 4.18 2.96 -16.15
N GLY A 410 3.10 3.73 -15.99
CA GLY A 410 3.12 5.19 -16.04
C GLY A 410 3.52 5.81 -14.71
N ARG A 411 4.81 5.99 -14.47
CA ARG A 411 5.37 6.49 -13.22
C ARG A 411 6.51 7.48 -13.42
N VAL A 412 6.85 8.21 -12.36
CA VAL A 412 8.10 8.96 -12.26
C VAL A 412 8.83 8.51 -10.99
N GLU A 413 9.99 7.95 -11.16
CA GLU A 413 10.89 7.55 -10.08
C GLU A 413 11.71 8.74 -9.59
N VAL A 414 12.00 8.77 -8.29
CA VAL A 414 12.83 9.79 -7.65
C VAL A 414 14.15 9.16 -7.26
N TRP A 415 15.22 9.73 -7.74
CA TRP A 415 16.59 9.30 -7.47
C TRP A 415 17.36 10.41 -6.77
N ILE A 416 18.19 10.09 -5.79
CA ILE A 416 19.02 11.02 -5.04
C ILE A 416 20.49 10.64 -5.18
N LYS A 417 21.39 11.61 -5.40
CA LYS A 417 22.83 11.38 -5.52
C LYS A 417 23.38 10.64 -4.30
N ASP A 418 24.28 9.70 -4.54
CA ASP A 418 25.09 9.07 -3.50
C ASP A 418 25.90 10.16 -2.76
N ARG A 419 25.98 10.05 -1.45
CA ARG A 419 26.79 10.96 -0.60
C ARG A 419 27.98 10.24 -0.03
#